data_d037d1c18284b1a0dddd17e14b3d9d0d
#
_entry.id   d037d1c18284b1a0dddd17e14b3d9d0d
#
_cell.length_a   1.000
_cell.length_b   1.000
_cell.length_c   1.000
_cell.angle_alpha   90.00
_cell.angle_beta   90.00
_cell.angle_gamma   90.00
#
_symmetry.space_group_name_H-M   'P 1'
#
loop_
_entity.id
_entity.type
_entity.pdbx_description
1 polymer ?
#
loop_
_entity_poly.entity_id
_entity_poly.type
_entity_poly.pdbx_seq_one_letter_code
_entity_poly.pdbx_strand_id
1 'polypeptide(L)'
;MSDVNCETRPVPASLRWQFEACGDRCIVVVFAPLFSAQANRRAVAFSAALHDLQARGKLCGITDVVPALVTVGVHYCPYTFALQYPHLTPFDAVAQVLENALMGLQNTPHTPYKQLEIPVCYEGEYAPDLLHIANACAMTPSEVIAAHSGQWVDVLMVGFAPGHPYIGMHQPALKLARRAVPRTVVKQGSVGLANCQSVIYPSDLPGGWNIIGRTPLSLFTPANDPPCLLTGGDQVRFVPISAREFESLAGVRP
;
A
#
# COMPACT_ATOMS: atom_id res chain seq x y z
N MET A 1 18.15 -35.04 -5.37
CA MET A 1 17.30 -33.85 -5.53
C MET A 1 16.01 -34.15 -4.81
N SER A 2 15.93 -33.74 -3.57
CA SER A 2 14.80 -34.03 -2.68
C SER A 2 13.92 -32.79 -2.64
N ASP A 3 12.70 -32.91 -3.18
CA ASP A 3 11.64 -31.91 -3.11
C ASP A 3 11.29 -31.64 -1.66
N VAL A 4 11.59 -30.43 -1.20
CA VAL A 4 11.09 -29.97 0.09
C VAL A 4 9.63 -29.54 -0.14
N ASN A 5 8.72 -30.49 0.06
CA ASN A 5 7.29 -30.23 0.14
C ASN A 5 7.03 -29.36 1.37
N CYS A 6 6.86 -28.05 1.15
CA CYS A 6 6.34 -27.15 2.16
C CYS A 6 4.83 -27.41 2.29
N GLU A 7 4.47 -28.40 3.10
CA GLU A 7 3.07 -28.63 3.48
C GLU A 7 2.57 -27.46 4.31
N THR A 8 1.85 -26.55 3.65
CA THR A 8 1.07 -25.52 4.34
C THR A 8 -0.04 -26.22 5.13
N ARG A 9 0.13 -26.32 6.45
CA ARG A 9 -0.93 -26.80 7.34
C ARG A 9 -2.17 -25.91 7.16
N PRO A 10 -3.36 -26.47 6.97
CA PRO A 10 -4.60 -25.69 6.91
C PRO A 10 -4.80 -24.99 8.26
N VAL A 11 -4.95 -23.65 8.20
CA VAL A 11 -5.15 -22.79 9.36
C VAL A 11 -6.53 -23.07 9.97
N PRO A 12 -6.64 -23.31 11.27
CA PRO A 12 -7.93 -23.38 11.94
C PRO A 12 -8.69 -22.06 11.75
N ALA A 13 -9.98 -22.11 11.43
CA ALA A 13 -10.85 -20.95 11.22
C ALA A 13 -10.96 -20.00 12.45
N SER A 14 -10.34 -20.35 13.57
CA SER A 14 -10.30 -19.58 14.82
C SER A 14 -9.10 -18.63 14.95
N LEU A 15 -8.05 -18.76 14.14
CA LEU A 15 -6.89 -17.86 14.22
C LEU A 15 -7.11 -16.64 13.35
N ARG A 16 -7.09 -15.47 13.99
CA ARG A 16 -7.29 -14.16 13.32
C ARG A 16 -6.03 -13.67 12.60
N TRP A 17 -4.88 -14.32 12.78
CA TRP A 17 -3.57 -14.03 12.16
C TRP A 17 -2.64 -15.25 12.26
N GLN A 18 -1.57 -15.22 11.46
CA GLN A 18 -0.46 -16.18 11.50
C GLN A 18 0.87 -15.44 11.55
N PHE A 19 1.86 -16.08 12.17
CA PHE A 19 3.25 -15.61 12.14
C PHE A 19 4.08 -16.51 11.23
N GLU A 20 4.77 -15.90 10.27
CA GLU A 20 5.67 -16.59 9.35
C GLU A 20 7.08 -16.00 9.47
N ALA A 21 8.11 -16.87 9.51
CA ALA A 21 9.49 -16.42 9.51
C ALA A 21 9.92 -15.99 8.09
N CYS A 22 10.55 -14.83 7.99
CA CYS A 22 11.19 -14.35 6.78
C CYS A 22 12.68 -14.09 7.07
N GLY A 23 13.48 -15.17 6.97
CA GLY A 23 14.85 -15.18 7.46
C GLY A 23 14.92 -15.15 8.99
N ASP A 24 16.03 -14.65 9.53
CA ASP A 24 16.34 -14.62 10.96
C ASP A 24 16.02 -13.28 11.66
N ARG A 25 15.62 -12.27 10.89
CA ARG A 25 15.45 -10.87 11.34
C ARG A 25 14.11 -10.26 10.97
N CYS A 26 13.19 -11.05 10.44
CA CYS A 26 11.86 -10.56 10.08
C CYS A 26 10.80 -11.61 10.37
N ILE A 27 9.72 -11.19 10.99
CA ILE A 27 8.49 -11.97 11.16
C ILE A 27 7.39 -11.30 10.34
N VAL A 28 6.66 -12.09 9.56
CA VAL A 28 5.51 -11.62 8.79
C VAL A 28 4.24 -12.01 9.51
N VAL A 29 3.42 -11.02 9.83
CA VAL A 29 2.08 -11.20 10.39
C VAL A 29 1.10 -11.26 9.24
N VAL A 30 0.45 -12.41 9.02
CA VAL A 30 -0.50 -12.65 7.93
C VAL A 30 -1.91 -12.58 8.46
N PHE A 31 -2.73 -11.66 7.96
CA PHE A 31 -4.13 -11.45 8.38
C PHE A 31 -5.14 -12.22 7.53
N ALA A 32 -4.77 -12.60 6.33
CA ALA A 32 -5.58 -13.45 5.44
C ALA A 32 -4.72 -14.05 4.32
N PRO A 33 -5.09 -15.22 3.77
CA PRO A 33 -4.38 -15.82 2.63
C PRO A 33 -4.64 -15.10 1.31
N LEU A 34 -5.74 -14.35 1.21
CA LEU A 34 -6.13 -13.57 0.04
C LEU A 34 -6.56 -12.17 0.46
N PHE A 35 -6.51 -11.24 -0.50
CA PHE A 35 -6.95 -9.87 -0.25
C PHE A 35 -8.42 -9.82 0.17
N SER A 36 -8.67 -9.10 1.26
CA SER A 36 -9.98 -8.58 1.64
C SER A 36 -9.80 -7.20 2.27
N ALA A 37 -10.76 -6.31 2.06
CA ALA A 37 -10.72 -4.97 2.65
C ALA A 37 -10.66 -5.01 4.19
N GLN A 38 -11.28 -6.00 4.81
CA GLN A 38 -11.23 -6.19 6.26
C GLN A 38 -9.81 -6.58 6.72
N ALA A 39 -9.14 -7.54 6.04
CA ALA A 39 -7.79 -7.96 6.37
C ALA A 39 -6.78 -6.82 6.14
N ASN A 40 -6.94 -6.06 5.04
CA ASN A 40 -6.12 -4.88 4.78
C ASN A 40 -6.26 -3.84 5.90
N ARG A 41 -7.49 -3.45 6.28
CA ARG A 41 -7.70 -2.52 7.40
C ARG A 41 -7.08 -3.00 8.70
N ARG A 42 -7.09 -4.31 8.97
CA ARG A 42 -6.42 -4.88 10.16
C ARG A 42 -4.91 -4.77 10.07
N ALA A 43 -4.31 -5.06 8.91
CA ALA A 43 -2.87 -4.93 8.69
C ALA A 43 -2.42 -3.47 8.87
N VAL A 44 -3.15 -2.51 8.30
CA VAL A 44 -2.88 -1.07 8.43
C VAL A 44 -3.02 -0.63 9.89
N ALA A 45 -4.10 -0.99 10.58
CA ALA A 45 -4.31 -0.63 11.99
C ALA A 45 -3.22 -1.22 12.90
N PHE A 46 -2.80 -2.45 12.64
CA PHE A 46 -1.72 -3.09 13.38
C PHE A 46 -0.37 -2.38 13.17
N SER A 47 -0.04 -2.06 11.92
CA SER A 47 1.17 -1.30 11.62
C SER A 47 1.19 0.06 12.32
N ALA A 48 0.07 0.80 12.28
CA ALA A 48 -0.05 2.09 12.96
C ALA A 48 0.15 1.97 14.49
N ALA A 49 -0.43 0.93 15.11
CA ALA A 49 -0.24 0.69 16.53
C ALA A 49 1.20 0.32 16.91
N LEU A 50 1.89 -0.46 16.05
CA LEU A 50 3.31 -0.75 16.27
C LEU A 50 4.17 0.51 16.15
N HIS A 51 3.91 1.38 15.18
CA HIS A 51 4.63 2.66 15.06
C HIS A 51 4.39 3.56 16.29
N ASP A 52 3.16 3.62 16.81
CA ASP A 52 2.86 4.37 18.05
C ASP A 52 3.63 3.77 19.25
N LEU A 53 3.66 2.45 19.39
CA LEU A 53 4.43 1.78 20.44
C LEU A 53 5.94 2.02 20.30
N GLN A 54 6.47 2.04 19.06
CA GLN A 54 7.87 2.40 18.80
C GLN A 54 8.17 3.84 19.20
N ALA A 55 7.33 4.79 18.80
CA ALA A 55 7.49 6.21 19.16
C ALA A 55 7.49 6.43 20.67
N ARG A 56 6.77 5.59 21.42
CA ARG A 56 6.74 5.60 22.90
C ARG A 56 7.88 4.78 23.54
N GLY A 57 8.80 4.23 22.76
CA GLY A 57 9.92 3.41 23.25
C GLY A 57 9.52 2.06 23.85
N LYS A 58 8.32 1.55 23.53
CA LYS A 58 7.78 0.29 24.08
C LYS A 58 8.13 -0.96 23.28
N LEU A 59 8.75 -0.82 22.11
CA LEU A 59 9.15 -1.92 21.23
C LEU A 59 10.68 -1.95 21.03
N CYS A 60 11.40 -2.16 22.14
CA CYS A 60 12.85 -2.30 22.08
C CYS A 60 13.23 -3.54 21.27
N GLY A 61 14.11 -3.35 20.28
CA GLY A 61 14.57 -4.43 19.40
C GLY A 61 13.77 -4.60 18.10
N ILE A 62 12.60 -3.98 17.96
CA ILE A 62 11.93 -3.85 16.66
C ILE A 62 12.61 -2.71 15.89
N THR A 63 13.10 -3.00 14.69
CA THR A 63 13.88 -2.06 13.87
C THR A 63 13.07 -1.41 12.76
N ASP A 64 12.06 -2.11 12.24
CA ASP A 64 11.18 -1.57 11.19
C ASP A 64 9.83 -2.31 11.15
N VAL A 65 8.79 -1.64 10.64
CA VAL A 65 7.44 -2.18 10.46
C VAL A 65 6.93 -1.81 9.07
N VAL A 66 6.71 -2.82 8.23
CA VAL A 66 6.38 -2.65 6.81
C VAL A 66 5.01 -3.26 6.51
N PRO A 67 3.94 -2.45 6.43
CA PRO A 67 2.63 -2.93 6.03
C PRO A 67 2.57 -3.25 4.53
N ALA A 68 1.84 -4.30 4.19
CA ALA A 68 1.48 -4.67 2.83
C ALA A 68 -0.04 -4.88 2.72
N LEU A 69 -0.53 -5.53 1.63
CA LEU A 69 -1.98 -5.65 1.40
C LEU A 69 -2.73 -6.31 2.56
N VAL A 70 -2.28 -7.48 3.00
CA VAL A 70 -2.91 -8.26 4.07
C VAL A 70 -1.88 -8.80 5.07
N THR A 71 -0.67 -8.28 5.04
CA THR A 71 0.44 -8.71 5.90
C THR A 71 1.17 -7.50 6.49
N VAL A 72 1.89 -7.73 7.58
CA VAL A 72 2.83 -6.75 8.14
C VAL A 72 4.16 -7.45 8.39
N GLY A 73 5.21 -7.02 7.70
CA GLY A 73 6.59 -7.41 7.98
C GLY A 73 7.12 -6.63 9.18
N VAL A 74 7.62 -7.32 10.18
CA VAL A 74 8.21 -6.71 11.38
C VAL A 74 9.67 -7.14 11.46
N HIS A 75 10.55 -6.19 11.24
CA HIS A 75 11.99 -6.41 11.35
C HIS A 75 12.46 -6.22 12.79
N TYR A 76 13.38 -7.08 13.23
CA TYR A 76 13.87 -7.06 14.60
C TYR A 76 15.36 -7.40 14.71
N CYS A 77 15.95 -7.05 15.85
CA CYS A 77 17.30 -7.44 16.23
C CYS A 77 17.26 -8.72 17.09
N PRO A 78 17.65 -9.90 16.56
CA PRO A 78 17.60 -11.16 17.31
C PRO A 78 18.42 -11.12 18.62
N TYR A 79 19.55 -10.44 18.60
CA TYR A 79 20.41 -10.31 19.78
C TYR A 79 19.71 -9.58 20.93
N THR A 80 18.98 -8.51 20.64
CA THR A 80 18.21 -7.77 21.65
C THR A 80 17.15 -8.66 22.29
N PHE A 81 16.41 -9.44 21.48
CA PHE A 81 15.38 -10.35 21.98
C PHE A 81 15.97 -11.53 22.75
N ALA A 82 17.10 -12.11 22.30
CA ALA A 82 17.80 -13.17 23.03
C ALA A 82 18.26 -12.73 24.43
N LEU A 83 18.68 -11.47 24.59
CA LEU A 83 19.03 -10.93 25.91
C LEU A 83 17.81 -10.65 26.80
N GLN A 84 16.71 -10.16 26.24
CA GLN A 84 15.51 -9.85 27.00
C GLN A 84 14.71 -11.10 27.39
N TYR A 85 14.74 -12.12 26.55
CA TYR A 85 13.97 -13.37 26.69
C TYR A 85 14.87 -14.60 26.56
N PRO A 86 15.79 -14.86 27.52
CA PRO A 86 16.83 -15.90 27.40
C PRO A 86 16.28 -17.34 27.31
N HIS A 87 15.01 -17.54 27.62
CA HIS A 87 14.35 -18.86 27.58
C HIS A 87 13.53 -19.10 26.30
N LEU A 88 13.48 -18.13 25.39
CA LEU A 88 12.76 -18.20 24.12
C LEU A 88 13.71 -18.08 22.94
N THR A 89 13.32 -18.63 21.80
CA THR A 89 13.99 -18.23 20.56
C THR A 89 13.66 -16.76 20.26
N PRO A 90 14.53 -16.01 19.57
CA PRO A 90 14.22 -14.63 19.20
C PRO A 90 12.89 -14.49 18.43
N PHE A 91 12.57 -15.46 17.57
CA PHE A 91 11.31 -15.50 16.84
C PHE A 91 10.10 -15.64 17.79
N ASP A 92 10.15 -16.61 18.73
CA ASP A 92 9.04 -16.81 19.68
C ASP A 92 8.85 -15.60 20.60
N ALA A 93 9.95 -14.97 21.01
CA ALA A 93 9.91 -13.76 21.83
C ALA A 93 9.24 -12.59 21.09
N VAL A 94 9.61 -12.38 19.82
CA VAL A 94 8.97 -11.35 19.00
C VAL A 94 7.50 -11.69 18.76
N ALA A 95 7.18 -12.95 18.42
CA ALA A 95 5.81 -13.39 18.21
C ALA A 95 4.92 -13.10 19.44
N GLN A 96 5.42 -13.38 20.64
CA GLN A 96 4.71 -13.07 21.90
C GLN A 96 4.46 -11.57 22.09
N VAL A 97 5.45 -10.73 21.79
CA VAL A 97 5.30 -9.27 21.87
C VAL A 97 4.25 -8.77 20.88
N LEU A 98 4.28 -9.27 19.64
CA LEU A 98 3.32 -8.91 18.61
C LEU A 98 1.92 -9.42 18.91
N GLU A 99 1.78 -10.60 19.49
CA GLU A 99 0.49 -11.16 19.90
C GLU A 99 -0.17 -10.28 20.98
N ASN A 100 0.58 -9.83 21.97
CA ASN A 100 0.08 -8.90 22.99
C ASN A 100 -0.39 -7.57 22.35
N ALA A 101 0.34 -7.04 21.39
CA ALA A 101 -0.07 -5.85 20.64
C ALA A 101 -1.36 -6.09 19.83
N LEU A 102 -1.50 -7.26 19.19
CA LEU A 102 -2.69 -7.64 18.42
C LEU A 102 -3.93 -7.79 19.29
N MET A 103 -3.78 -8.36 20.50
CA MET A 103 -4.88 -8.47 21.47
C MET A 103 -5.33 -7.10 21.97
N GLY A 104 -4.41 -6.17 22.16
CA GLY A 104 -4.70 -4.79 22.56
C GLY A 104 -5.51 -4.01 21.51
N LEU A 105 -5.30 -4.27 20.22
CA LEU A 105 -6.01 -3.60 19.13
C LEU A 105 -7.51 -3.88 19.07
N GLN A 106 -7.97 -5.01 19.60
CA GLN A 106 -9.39 -5.39 19.52
C GLN A 106 -10.32 -4.42 20.26
N ASN A 107 -9.77 -3.60 21.15
CA ASN A 107 -10.49 -2.66 22.00
C ASN A 107 -10.21 -1.19 21.68
N THR A 108 -9.45 -0.90 20.61
CA THR A 108 -9.08 0.48 20.27
C THR A 108 -10.06 1.04 19.24
N PRO A 109 -10.65 2.23 19.47
CA PRO A 109 -11.45 2.91 18.47
C PRO A 109 -10.63 3.16 17.21
N HIS A 110 -11.25 2.96 16.04
CA HIS A 110 -10.64 3.23 14.75
C HIS A 110 -10.36 4.74 14.63
N THR A 111 -9.09 5.13 14.50
CA THR A 111 -8.74 6.51 14.19
C THR A 111 -9.21 6.84 12.77
N PRO A 112 -9.93 7.95 12.55
CA PRO A 112 -10.32 8.35 11.21
C PRO A 112 -9.07 8.62 10.37
N TYR A 113 -9.00 8.00 9.20
CA TYR A 113 -7.94 8.23 8.22
C TYR A 113 -8.14 9.57 7.51
N LYS A 114 -7.04 10.12 7.00
CA LYS A 114 -7.06 11.33 6.20
C LYS A 114 -7.81 11.07 4.90
N GLN A 115 -8.66 12.00 4.49
CA GLN A 115 -9.29 12.03 3.18
C GLN A 115 -8.65 13.12 2.32
N LEU A 116 -8.23 12.77 1.11
CA LEU A 116 -7.57 13.69 0.20
C LEU A 116 -8.11 13.56 -1.23
N GLU A 117 -8.45 14.69 -1.84
CA GLU A 117 -8.75 14.77 -3.26
C GLU A 117 -7.46 14.90 -4.06
N ILE A 118 -7.31 14.05 -5.07
CA ILE A 118 -6.15 14.02 -5.96
C ILE A 118 -6.58 14.58 -7.32
N PRO A 119 -6.16 15.80 -7.70
CA PRO A 119 -6.43 16.32 -9.02
C PRO A 119 -5.67 15.51 -10.07
N VAL A 120 -6.35 15.08 -11.13
CA VAL A 120 -5.77 14.24 -12.19
C VAL A 120 -6.20 14.77 -13.56
N CYS A 121 -5.23 15.05 -14.41
CA CYS A 121 -5.46 15.31 -15.82
C CYS A 121 -5.52 14.01 -16.60
N TYR A 122 -6.64 13.77 -17.29
CA TYR A 122 -6.87 12.57 -18.12
C TYR A 122 -6.78 12.89 -19.63
N GLU A 123 -6.14 14.00 -20.01
CA GLU A 123 -6.10 14.48 -21.38
C GLU A 123 -4.75 14.23 -22.06
N GLY A 124 -4.79 14.00 -23.37
CA GLY A 124 -3.62 14.00 -24.23
C GLY A 124 -2.46 13.14 -23.75
N GLU A 125 -1.28 13.73 -23.68
CA GLU A 125 -0.05 13.05 -23.28
C GLU A 125 -0.03 12.59 -21.81
N TYR A 126 -0.90 13.14 -20.96
CA TYR A 126 -1.01 12.73 -19.56
C TYR A 126 -1.69 11.36 -19.39
N ALA A 127 -2.46 10.91 -20.39
CA ALA A 127 -3.26 9.68 -20.33
C ALA A 127 -3.03 8.74 -21.54
N PRO A 128 -1.79 8.35 -21.85
CA PRO A 128 -1.45 7.65 -23.09
C PRO A 128 -2.12 6.30 -23.27
N ASP A 129 -2.60 5.66 -22.20
CA ASP A 129 -3.24 4.35 -22.27
C ASP A 129 -4.76 4.41 -22.07
N LEU A 130 -5.36 5.59 -21.87
CA LEU A 130 -6.78 5.73 -21.54
C LEU A 130 -7.69 5.11 -22.62
N LEU A 131 -7.41 5.34 -23.89
CA LEU A 131 -8.18 4.77 -25.01
C LEU A 131 -8.02 3.24 -25.07
N HIS A 132 -6.81 2.73 -24.81
CA HIS A 132 -6.57 1.28 -24.74
C HIS A 132 -7.41 0.62 -23.64
N ILE A 133 -7.46 1.23 -22.46
CA ILE A 133 -8.26 0.76 -21.33
C ILE A 133 -9.75 0.82 -21.64
N ALA A 134 -10.22 1.93 -22.20
CA ALA A 134 -11.61 2.10 -22.62
C ALA A 134 -12.05 0.95 -23.53
N ASN A 135 -11.27 0.65 -24.57
CA ASN A 135 -11.53 -0.45 -25.48
C ASN A 135 -11.50 -1.83 -24.77
N ALA A 136 -10.50 -2.07 -23.92
CA ALA A 136 -10.34 -3.34 -23.21
C ALA A 136 -11.46 -3.61 -22.20
N CYS A 137 -12.02 -2.55 -21.61
CA CYS A 137 -13.13 -2.61 -20.65
C CYS A 137 -14.51 -2.48 -21.31
N ALA A 138 -14.60 -2.37 -22.66
CA ALA A 138 -15.83 -2.08 -23.40
C ALA A 138 -16.56 -0.81 -22.89
N MET A 139 -15.80 0.24 -22.61
CA MET A 139 -16.25 1.52 -22.08
C MET A 139 -15.79 2.65 -23.00
N THR A 140 -16.41 3.80 -22.90
CA THR A 140 -15.87 5.06 -23.44
C THR A 140 -14.78 5.63 -22.50
N PRO A 141 -13.87 6.49 -22.97
CA PRO A 141 -12.90 7.17 -22.10
C PRO A 141 -13.57 7.93 -20.94
N SER A 142 -14.70 8.58 -21.20
CA SER A 142 -15.46 9.31 -20.18
C SER A 142 -16.03 8.38 -19.09
N GLU A 143 -16.50 7.19 -19.48
CA GLU A 143 -16.97 6.18 -18.52
C GLU A 143 -15.83 5.62 -17.67
N VAL A 144 -14.63 5.40 -18.26
CA VAL A 144 -13.42 5.01 -17.49
C VAL A 144 -13.06 6.09 -16.47
N ILE A 145 -13.04 7.35 -16.87
CA ILE A 145 -12.76 8.49 -15.98
C ILE A 145 -13.79 8.54 -14.85
N ALA A 146 -15.07 8.46 -15.17
CA ALA A 146 -16.16 8.48 -14.19
C ALA A 146 -16.05 7.31 -13.20
N ALA A 147 -15.77 6.09 -13.69
CA ALA A 147 -15.59 4.91 -12.84
C ALA A 147 -14.36 5.01 -11.93
N HIS A 148 -13.29 5.66 -12.40
CA HIS A 148 -12.06 5.86 -11.63
C HIS A 148 -12.19 6.97 -10.58
N SER A 149 -12.89 8.07 -10.90
CA SER A 149 -13.00 9.27 -10.07
C SER A 149 -14.26 9.34 -9.20
N GLY A 150 -15.24 8.47 -9.44
CA GLY A 150 -16.59 8.57 -8.88
C GLY A 150 -16.74 8.16 -7.40
N GLN A 151 -15.66 7.68 -6.73
CA GLN A 151 -15.75 7.17 -5.37
C GLN A 151 -14.49 7.44 -4.56
N TRP A 152 -14.63 7.43 -3.23
CA TRP A 152 -13.51 7.33 -2.32
C TRP A 152 -12.96 5.92 -2.31
N VAL A 153 -11.63 5.78 -2.37
CA VAL A 153 -10.92 4.50 -2.35
C VAL A 153 -9.81 4.51 -1.32
N ASP A 154 -9.56 3.37 -0.70
CA ASP A 154 -8.56 3.24 0.34
C ASP A 154 -7.14 3.19 -0.26
N VAL A 155 -6.16 3.82 0.39
CA VAL A 155 -4.75 3.58 0.18
C VAL A 155 -4.40 2.28 0.89
N LEU A 156 -4.20 1.22 0.12
CA LEU A 156 -4.01 -0.13 0.65
C LEU A 156 -2.64 -0.33 1.31
N MET A 157 -1.61 0.26 0.71
CA MET A 157 -0.24 0.29 1.19
C MET A 157 0.59 1.32 0.43
N VAL A 158 1.77 1.63 0.94
CA VAL A 158 2.82 2.41 0.25
C VAL A 158 4.06 1.53 0.15
N GLY A 159 4.68 1.44 -1.04
CA GLY A 159 5.85 0.58 -1.26
C GLY A 159 6.35 0.66 -2.69
N PHE A 160 7.37 -0.12 -3.05
CA PHE A 160 8.11 -0.07 -4.32
C PHE A 160 9.08 1.11 -4.40
N ALA A 161 8.63 2.32 -4.10
CA ALA A 161 9.47 3.50 -3.97
C ALA A 161 8.90 4.41 -2.87
N PRO A 162 9.70 5.32 -2.27
CA PRO A 162 9.21 6.26 -1.26
C PRO A 162 8.01 7.07 -1.79
N GLY A 163 6.89 7.00 -1.06
CA GLY A 163 5.65 7.70 -1.43
C GLY A 163 4.84 7.08 -2.58
N HIS A 164 5.14 5.86 -3.06
CA HIS A 164 4.38 5.19 -4.11
C HIS A 164 3.18 4.45 -3.53
N PRO A 165 1.92 4.96 -3.67
CA PRO A 165 0.75 4.35 -3.09
C PRO A 165 0.17 3.27 -4.01
N TYR A 166 -0.38 2.21 -3.41
CA TYR A 166 -1.30 1.26 -4.03
C TYR A 166 -2.70 1.58 -3.53
N ILE A 167 -3.59 1.94 -4.43
CA ILE A 167 -4.92 2.48 -4.14
C ILE A 167 -5.97 1.55 -4.74
N GLY A 168 -6.98 1.22 -4.02
CA GLY A 168 -8.06 0.37 -4.53
C GLY A 168 -8.99 -0.11 -3.43
N MET A 169 -9.98 -0.94 -3.74
CA MET A 169 -10.24 -1.55 -5.06
C MET A 169 -11.26 -0.71 -5.80
N HIS A 170 -10.97 -0.40 -7.04
CA HIS A 170 -11.97 0.19 -7.94
C HIS A 170 -13.04 -0.81 -8.36
N GLN A 171 -14.05 -0.33 -9.10
CA GLN A 171 -15.12 -1.16 -9.63
C GLN A 171 -14.57 -2.31 -10.51
N PRO A 172 -15.19 -3.51 -10.48
CA PRO A 172 -14.75 -4.66 -11.28
C PRO A 172 -14.68 -4.40 -12.78
N ALA A 173 -15.43 -3.43 -13.30
CA ALA A 173 -15.39 -3.00 -14.70
C ALA A 173 -13.99 -2.48 -15.12
N LEU A 174 -13.17 -2.01 -14.17
CA LEU A 174 -11.79 -1.56 -14.40
C LEU A 174 -10.75 -2.67 -14.22
N LYS A 175 -11.15 -3.95 -14.31
CA LYS A 175 -10.25 -5.10 -14.18
C LYS A 175 -9.53 -5.37 -15.50
N LEU A 176 -8.28 -4.91 -15.59
CA LEU A 176 -7.39 -5.27 -16.70
C LEU A 176 -5.99 -5.59 -16.15
N ALA A 177 -5.22 -6.38 -16.93
CA ALA A 177 -3.86 -6.74 -16.54
C ALA A 177 -2.88 -5.57 -16.69
N ARG A 178 -1.72 -5.69 -16.06
CA ARG A 178 -0.55 -4.84 -16.36
C ARG A 178 -0.12 -5.03 -17.80
N ARG A 179 0.61 -4.07 -18.34
CA ARG A 179 1.23 -4.16 -19.67
C ARG A 179 2.17 -5.36 -19.75
N ALA A 180 2.14 -6.08 -20.87
CA ALA A 180 3.05 -7.21 -21.11
C ALA A 180 4.53 -6.74 -21.15
N VAL A 181 4.78 -5.54 -21.72
CA VAL A 181 6.11 -4.92 -21.73
C VAL A 181 6.08 -3.66 -20.87
N PRO A 182 6.77 -3.64 -19.72
CA PRO A 182 6.88 -2.45 -18.89
C PRO A 182 7.59 -1.31 -19.61
N ARG A 183 7.22 -0.07 -19.28
CA ARG A 183 7.98 1.11 -19.71
C ARG A 183 9.27 1.21 -18.91
N THR A 184 10.35 1.63 -19.55
CA THR A 184 11.62 1.93 -18.90
C THR A 184 11.54 3.18 -18.02
N VAL A 185 10.69 4.13 -18.41
CA VAL A 185 10.41 5.36 -17.66
C VAL A 185 8.92 5.67 -17.72
N VAL A 186 8.32 5.80 -16.55
CA VAL A 186 7.01 6.41 -16.32
C VAL A 186 7.24 7.70 -15.56
N LYS A 187 6.66 8.80 -16.03
CA LYS A 187 6.89 10.12 -15.46
C LYS A 187 6.28 10.28 -14.06
N GLN A 188 6.93 11.08 -13.23
CA GLN A 188 6.41 11.50 -11.92
C GLN A 188 4.98 12.04 -12.04
N GLY A 189 4.13 11.70 -11.07
CA GLY A 189 2.73 12.07 -11.01
C GLY A 189 1.82 11.18 -11.87
N SER A 190 2.37 10.30 -12.74
CA SER A 190 1.55 9.42 -13.57
C SER A 190 0.67 8.51 -12.71
N VAL A 191 -0.62 8.45 -13.06
CA VAL A 191 -1.63 7.58 -12.43
C VAL A 191 -1.77 6.33 -13.29
N GLY A 192 -1.41 5.20 -12.72
CA GLY A 192 -1.49 3.89 -13.37
C GLY A 192 -2.69 3.09 -12.90
N LEU A 193 -3.30 2.30 -13.80
CA LEU A 193 -4.42 1.41 -13.51
C LEU A 193 -4.09 -0.02 -13.95
N ALA A 194 -4.33 -1.00 -13.06
CA ALA A 194 -4.34 -2.43 -13.36
C ALA A 194 -5.03 -3.21 -12.22
N ASN A 195 -5.66 -4.35 -12.53
CA ASN A 195 -6.27 -5.28 -11.56
C ASN A 195 -7.21 -4.59 -10.55
N CYS A 196 -8.01 -3.64 -11.00
CA CYS A 196 -8.88 -2.79 -10.16
C CYS A 196 -8.11 -1.95 -9.12
N GLN A 197 -6.81 -1.73 -9.30
CA GLN A 197 -6.00 -0.89 -8.43
C GLN A 197 -5.38 0.25 -9.22
N SER A 198 -5.17 1.37 -8.55
CA SER A 198 -4.37 2.48 -9.06
C SER A 198 -3.07 2.62 -8.29
N VAL A 199 -2.09 3.21 -8.94
CA VAL A 199 -0.84 3.68 -8.35
C VAL A 199 -0.55 5.10 -8.81
N ILE A 200 0.25 5.83 -8.05
CA ILE A 200 0.78 7.13 -8.46
C ILE A 200 2.30 7.09 -8.36
N TYR A 201 2.98 7.39 -9.43
CA TYR A 201 4.44 7.38 -9.47
C TYR A 201 5.02 8.62 -8.77
N PRO A 202 5.76 8.47 -7.65
CA PRO A 202 6.30 9.62 -6.91
C PRO A 202 7.50 10.29 -7.58
N SER A 203 8.13 9.59 -8.52
CA SER A 203 9.29 10.06 -9.32
C SER A 203 9.30 9.33 -10.67
N ASP A 204 10.23 9.69 -11.55
CA ASP A 204 10.44 8.95 -12.81
C ASP A 204 10.97 7.55 -12.50
N LEU A 205 10.18 6.50 -12.78
CA LEU A 205 10.46 5.10 -12.45
C LEU A 205 10.05 4.16 -13.59
N PRO A 206 10.66 2.96 -13.70
CA PRO A 206 10.13 1.95 -14.60
C PRO A 206 8.80 1.41 -14.12
N GLY A 207 7.91 0.98 -15.05
CA GLY A 207 6.64 0.41 -14.63
C GLY A 207 5.77 -0.16 -15.74
N GLY A 208 4.98 -1.18 -15.36
CA GLY A 208 4.09 -1.91 -16.27
C GLY A 208 2.60 -1.57 -16.09
N TRP A 209 2.26 -0.52 -15.35
CA TRP A 209 0.89 -0.07 -15.22
C TRP A 209 0.40 0.67 -16.47
N ASN A 210 -0.89 0.62 -16.73
CA ASN A 210 -1.50 1.38 -17.81
C ASN A 210 -1.74 2.82 -17.30
N ILE A 211 -1.15 3.80 -17.94
CA ILE A 211 -1.20 5.19 -17.52
C ILE A 211 -2.46 5.87 -18.05
N ILE A 212 -3.35 6.25 -17.16
CA ILE A 212 -4.66 6.85 -17.47
C ILE A 212 -4.77 8.34 -17.15
N GLY A 213 -3.78 8.89 -16.46
CA GLY A 213 -3.79 10.29 -16.08
C GLY A 213 -2.50 10.69 -15.40
N ARG A 214 -2.42 11.97 -15.00
CA ARG A 214 -1.29 12.52 -14.25
C ARG A 214 -1.76 13.53 -13.23
N THR A 215 -1.20 13.48 -12.02
CA THR A 215 -1.42 14.49 -10.97
C THR A 215 -0.25 15.45 -10.90
N PRO A 216 -0.48 16.76 -10.65
CA PRO A 216 0.59 17.71 -10.38
C PRO A 216 1.16 17.61 -8.97
N LEU A 217 0.53 16.84 -8.06
CA LEU A 217 0.95 16.73 -6.66
C LEU A 217 2.27 15.97 -6.52
N SER A 218 3.12 16.44 -5.60
CA SER A 218 4.29 15.68 -5.14
C SER A 218 3.86 14.66 -4.09
N LEU A 219 4.12 13.37 -4.33
CA LEU A 219 3.77 12.27 -3.40
C LEU A 219 4.81 12.05 -2.31
N PHE A 220 6.04 12.51 -2.54
CA PHE A 220 7.16 12.36 -1.62
C PHE A 220 8.03 13.61 -1.62
N THR A 221 8.20 14.20 -0.46
CA THR A 221 9.04 15.39 -0.24
C THR A 221 9.90 15.13 1.00
N PRO A 222 11.19 14.78 0.85
CA PRO A 222 12.05 14.39 1.98
C PRO A 222 12.18 15.44 3.09
N ALA A 223 11.98 16.72 2.75
CA ALA A 223 12.08 17.84 3.71
C ALA A 223 10.83 18.00 4.59
N ASN A 224 9.73 17.31 4.26
CA ASN A 224 8.49 17.40 5.03
C ASN A 224 8.48 16.36 6.17
N ASP A 225 7.64 16.63 7.18
CA ASP A 225 7.30 15.68 8.22
C ASP A 225 5.77 15.58 8.36
N PRO A 226 5.14 14.48 7.95
CA PRO A 226 5.72 13.29 7.30
C PRO A 226 6.14 13.56 5.84
N PRO A 227 7.15 12.84 5.33
CA PRO A 227 7.68 13.06 3.98
C PRO A 227 6.75 12.54 2.86
N CYS A 228 5.89 11.56 3.16
CA CYS A 228 4.93 11.00 2.22
C CYS A 228 3.59 11.74 2.30
N LEU A 229 3.02 12.10 1.15
CA LEU A 229 1.71 12.72 1.07
C LEU A 229 0.61 11.76 1.55
N LEU A 230 0.74 10.47 1.25
CA LEU A 230 -0.22 9.42 1.54
C LEU A 230 0.42 8.30 2.38
N THR A 231 -0.40 7.70 3.24
CA THR A 231 -0.04 6.52 4.04
C THR A 231 -1.11 5.44 3.88
N GLY A 232 -0.76 4.19 4.21
CA GLY A 232 -1.74 3.10 4.22
C GLY A 232 -2.91 3.42 5.15
N GLY A 233 -4.14 3.23 4.67
CA GLY A 233 -5.37 3.54 5.37
C GLY A 233 -5.98 4.90 5.06
N ASP A 234 -5.23 5.84 4.46
CA ASP A 234 -5.83 7.07 3.93
C ASP A 234 -6.87 6.74 2.87
N GLN A 235 -7.79 7.67 2.64
CA GLN A 235 -8.76 7.58 1.54
C GLN A 235 -8.50 8.68 0.53
N VAL A 236 -8.56 8.32 -0.74
CA VAL A 236 -8.42 9.28 -1.82
C VAL A 236 -9.62 9.26 -2.76
N ARG A 237 -9.92 10.40 -3.33
CA ARG A 237 -10.83 10.56 -4.46
C ARG A 237 -10.09 11.27 -5.58
N PHE A 238 -10.11 10.69 -6.78
CA PHE A 238 -9.53 11.33 -7.95
C PHE A 238 -10.51 12.39 -8.47
N VAL A 239 -10.00 13.59 -8.79
CA VAL A 239 -10.79 14.70 -9.29
C VAL A 239 -10.27 15.06 -10.68
N PRO A 240 -11.07 14.88 -11.75
CA PRO A 240 -10.66 15.27 -13.10
C PRO A 240 -10.38 16.77 -13.19
N ILE A 241 -9.24 17.11 -13.79
CA ILE A 241 -8.85 18.49 -14.12
C ILE A 241 -8.43 18.59 -15.58
N SER A 242 -8.54 19.76 -16.18
CA SER A 242 -8.04 20.05 -17.52
C SER A 242 -6.51 20.13 -17.58
N ALA A 243 -5.93 20.01 -18.78
CA ALA A 243 -4.50 20.21 -18.99
C ALA A 243 -4.04 21.62 -18.55
N ARG A 244 -4.86 22.65 -18.77
CA ARG A 244 -4.57 24.02 -18.33
C ARG A 244 -4.49 24.14 -16.80
N GLU A 245 -5.42 23.52 -16.09
CA GLU A 245 -5.41 23.50 -14.61
C GLU A 245 -4.20 22.71 -14.10
N PHE A 246 -3.85 21.59 -14.75
CA PHE A 246 -2.66 20.81 -14.42
C PHE A 246 -1.39 21.66 -14.52
N GLU A 247 -1.19 22.38 -15.62
CA GLU A 247 -0.04 23.26 -15.84
C GLU A 247 0.03 24.39 -14.80
N SER A 248 -1.13 25.00 -14.48
CA SER A 248 -1.23 26.03 -13.45
C SER A 248 -0.80 25.51 -12.07
N LEU A 249 -1.27 24.32 -11.68
CA LEU A 249 -0.94 23.69 -10.39
C LEU A 249 0.51 23.19 -10.34
N ALA A 250 1.04 22.67 -11.45
CA ALA A 250 2.43 22.21 -11.55
C ALA A 250 3.44 23.35 -11.53
N GLY A 251 3.05 24.55 -11.98
CA GLY A 251 3.88 25.77 -11.96
C GLY A 251 4.01 26.40 -10.56
N VAL A 252 3.09 26.10 -9.65
CA VAL A 252 3.15 26.51 -8.23
C VAL A 252 3.94 25.45 -7.46
N ARG A 253 5.27 25.39 -7.68
CA ARG A 253 6.14 24.64 -6.75
C ARG A 253 6.32 25.47 -5.48
N PRO A 254 6.13 24.88 -4.29
CA PRO A 254 6.48 25.54 -3.03
C PRO A 254 7.99 25.74 -2.91
#